data_24d0929e3fbf04a91e0099e1ae84dc46
#
_entry.id   24d0929e3fbf04a91e0099e1ae84dc46
#
_cell.length_a   1.000
_cell.length_b   1.000
_cell.length_c   1.000
_cell.angle_alpha   90.00
_cell.angle_beta   90.00
_cell.angle_gamma   90.00
#
_symmetry.space_group_name_H-M   'P 1'
#
loop_
_entity.id
_entity.type
_entity.pdbx_description
1 polymer ?
#
loop_
_entity_poly.entity_id
_entity_poly.type
_entity_poly.pdbx_seq_one_letter_code
_entity_poly.pdbx_strand_id
1 'polypeptide(L)'
;MPEGHSIHRVANTFRTDYLDSKVKVFSPQGRFESDAKLVSGRKLIDSTAVGKQLFLTFDNELTIRIHLGIYGKWNFYKVPISKAPEIWGQVRARFGSKSASADLRGPTACEVIDQEAVNSVLKRLGPDPLNPDPTGSEALRFISKVKGSKVAIGAALMNQAVISGIGNVY
;
A
#
# COMPACT_ATOMS: atom_id res chain seq x y z
N MET A 1 -6.79 -5.01 12.75
CA MET A 1 -6.89 -3.88 11.79
C MET A 1 -5.51 -3.61 11.22
N PRO A 2 -5.34 -3.48 9.91
CA PRO A 2 -4.03 -3.17 9.33
C PRO A 2 -3.53 -1.79 9.75
N GLU A 3 -2.27 -1.73 10.21
CA GLU A 3 -1.57 -0.50 10.59
C GLU A 3 -0.26 -0.36 9.82
N GLY A 4 0.47 0.74 9.98
CA GLY A 4 1.67 1.06 9.22
C GLY A 4 2.65 -0.12 9.11
N HIS A 5 3.00 -0.75 10.22
CA HIS A 5 3.95 -1.87 10.24
C HIS A 5 3.51 -3.06 9.38
N SER A 6 2.20 -3.34 9.31
CA SER A 6 1.67 -4.41 8.46
C SER A 6 1.71 -4.04 6.98
N ILE A 7 1.51 -2.76 6.64
CA ILE A 7 1.62 -2.30 5.26
C ILE A 7 3.08 -2.29 4.80
N HIS A 8 4.02 -1.87 5.65
CA HIS A 8 5.46 -1.97 5.37
C HIS A 8 5.89 -3.42 5.13
N ARG A 9 5.36 -4.38 5.90
CA ARG A 9 5.60 -5.80 5.67
C ARG A 9 5.09 -6.24 4.29
N VAL A 10 3.89 -5.82 3.92
CA VAL A 10 3.32 -6.10 2.58
C VAL A 10 4.20 -5.49 1.49
N ALA A 11 4.62 -4.22 1.64
CA ALA A 11 5.51 -3.57 0.68
C ALA A 11 6.84 -4.33 0.51
N ASN A 12 7.42 -4.80 1.61
CA ASN A 12 8.64 -5.62 1.59
C ASN A 12 8.41 -6.97 0.91
N THR A 13 7.26 -7.60 1.11
CA THR A 13 6.91 -8.85 0.41
C THR A 13 6.83 -8.62 -1.10
N PHE A 14 6.19 -7.55 -1.56
CA PHE A 14 6.18 -7.20 -2.97
C PHE A 14 7.57 -6.89 -3.52
N ARG A 15 8.40 -6.19 -2.76
CA ARG A 15 9.79 -5.92 -3.14
C ARG A 15 10.60 -7.20 -3.28
N THR A 16 10.44 -8.15 -2.36
CA THR A 16 11.17 -9.43 -2.41
C THR A 16 10.70 -10.34 -3.54
N ASP A 17 9.39 -10.44 -3.75
CA ASP A 17 8.80 -11.50 -4.59
C ASP A 17 8.41 -11.03 -6.00
N TYR A 18 8.30 -9.72 -6.25
CA TYR A 18 7.76 -9.19 -7.50
C TYR A 18 8.60 -8.10 -8.15
N LEU A 19 9.55 -7.46 -7.41
CA LEU A 19 10.35 -6.37 -7.98
C LEU A 19 11.09 -6.86 -9.23
N ASP A 20 11.17 -5.99 -10.23
CA ASP A 20 11.78 -6.26 -11.52
C ASP A 20 11.13 -7.37 -12.35
N SER A 21 9.98 -7.89 -11.91
CA SER A 21 9.22 -8.90 -12.61
C SER A 21 8.01 -8.33 -13.33
N LYS A 22 7.63 -8.95 -14.44
CA LYS A 22 6.32 -8.72 -15.07
C LYS A 22 5.23 -9.32 -14.18
N VAL A 23 4.28 -8.48 -13.76
CA VAL A 23 3.21 -8.87 -12.85
C VAL A 23 1.89 -8.92 -13.61
N LYS A 24 1.27 -10.10 -13.66
CA LYS A 24 -0.11 -10.23 -14.12
C LYS A 24 -1.04 -9.76 -13.01
N VAL A 25 -1.94 -8.82 -13.35
CA VAL A 25 -2.93 -8.27 -12.42
C VAL A 25 -4.30 -8.42 -13.04
N PHE A 26 -5.27 -8.95 -12.29
CA PHE A 26 -6.66 -9.01 -12.73
C PHE A 26 -7.61 -8.98 -11.53
N SER A 27 -8.87 -8.67 -11.81
CA SER A 27 -9.92 -8.50 -10.79
C SER A 27 -10.95 -9.62 -10.88
N PRO A 28 -10.89 -10.68 -10.04
CA PRO A 28 -11.85 -11.77 -10.09
C PRO A 28 -13.31 -11.34 -9.86
N GLN A 29 -13.53 -10.33 -9.02
CA GLN A 29 -14.87 -9.78 -8.77
C GLN A 29 -15.26 -8.61 -9.69
N GLY A 30 -14.40 -8.20 -10.64
CA GLY A 30 -14.65 -7.16 -11.63
C GLY A 30 -14.48 -5.71 -11.16
N ARG A 31 -14.51 -5.42 -9.86
CA ARG A 31 -14.48 -4.04 -9.34
C ARG A 31 -13.18 -3.25 -9.57
N PHE A 32 -12.13 -3.91 -9.99
CA PHE A 32 -10.82 -3.33 -10.29
C PHE A 32 -10.35 -3.69 -11.71
N GLU A 33 -11.25 -4.18 -12.56
CA GLU A 33 -10.86 -4.75 -13.86
C GLU A 33 -10.29 -3.72 -14.83
N SER A 34 -10.93 -2.54 -14.95
CA SER A 34 -10.46 -1.45 -15.80
C SER A 34 -9.05 -1.00 -15.43
N ASP A 35 -8.82 -0.80 -14.15
CA ASP A 35 -7.54 -0.35 -13.59
C ASP A 35 -6.48 -1.45 -13.73
N ALA A 36 -6.84 -2.70 -13.45
CA ALA A 36 -5.93 -3.83 -13.59
C ALA A 36 -5.36 -3.96 -15.01
N LYS A 37 -6.16 -3.69 -16.05
CA LYS A 37 -5.74 -3.73 -17.46
C LYS A 37 -4.63 -2.72 -17.77
N LEU A 38 -4.58 -1.58 -17.08
CA LEU A 38 -3.57 -0.54 -17.29
C LEU A 38 -2.15 -0.98 -16.88
N VAL A 39 -2.05 -1.89 -15.93
CA VAL A 39 -0.77 -2.31 -15.32
C VAL A 39 -0.47 -3.81 -15.49
N SER A 40 -1.44 -4.61 -15.91
CA SER A 40 -1.25 -6.07 -16.06
C SER A 40 -0.20 -6.39 -17.11
N GLY A 41 0.77 -7.24 -16.76
CA GLY A 41 1.89 -7.61 -17.63
C GLY A 41 3.04 -6.58 -17.62
N ARG A 42 2.89 -5.47 -16.92
CA ARG A 42 3.96 -4.48 -16.72
C ARG A 42 4.94 -4.95 -15.65
N LYS A 43 6.14 -4.38 -15.69
CA LYS A 43 7.19 -4.65 -14.72
C LYS A 43 6.95 -3.82 -13.46
N LEU A 44 6.94 -4.45 -12.30
CA LEU A 44 6.93 -3.73 -11.02
C LEU A 44 8.33 -3.15 -10.78
N ILE A 45 8.43 -1.83 -10.68
CA ILE A 45 9.71 -1.13 -10.49
C ILE A 45 9.91 -0.60 -9.08
N ASP A 46 8.82 -0.43 -8.31
CA ASP A 46 8.92 -0.03 -6.91
C ASP A 46 7.72 -0.51 -6.09
N SER A 47 7.94 -0.70 -4.80
CA SER A 47 6.93 -1.05 -3.80
C SER A 47 7.23 -0.33 -2.50
N THR A 48 6.42 0.64 -2.15
CA THR A 48 6.61 1.49 -0.96
C THR A 48 5.35 1.55 -0.10
N ALA A 49 5.55 1.86 1.18
CA ALA A 49 4.49 2.14 2.12
C ALA A 49 4.70 3.51 2.77
N VAL A 50 3.62 4.27 2.92
CA VAL A 50 3.59 5.48 3.73
C VAL A 50 2.33 5.46 4.58
N GLY A 51 2.51 5.37 5.87
CA GLY A 51 1.42 5.16 6.81
C GLY A 51 0.67 3.87 6.53
N LYS A 52 -0.62 4.00 6.25
CA LYS A 52 -1.50 2.86 5.93
C LYS A 52 -1.76 2.70 4.43
N GLN A 53 -0.96 3.37 3.60
CA GLN A 53 -1.05 3.32 2.13
C GLN A 53 0.08 2.47 1.56
N LEU A 54 -0.27 1.58 0.65
CA LEU A 54 0.68 0.81 -0.17
C LEU A 54 0.68 1.40 -1.59
N PHE A 55 1.87 1.57 -2.15
CA PHE A 55 2.08 2.02 -3.52
C PHE A 55 2.92 0.98 -4.27
N LEU A 56 2.39 0.47 -5.38
CA LEU A 56 3.05 -0.45 -6.29
C LEU A 56 3.22 0.25 -7.63
N THR A 57 4.44 0.66 -7.95
CA THR A 57 4.75 1.45 -9.14
C THR A 57 5.27 0.57 -10.28
N PHE A 58 4.74 0.78 -11.48
CA PHE A 58 5.05 0.02 -12.67
C PHE A 58 5.86 0.83 -13.69
N ASP A 59 6.49 0.14 -14.63
CA ASP A 59 7.38 0.70 -15.66
C ASP A 59 6.69 1.63 -16.69
N ASN A 60 5.39 1.81 -16.60
CA ASN A 60 4.60 2.77 -17.36
C ASN A 60 4.18 4.01 -16.54
N GLU A 61 4.90 4.29 -15.44
CA GLU A 61 4.69 5.44 -14.55
C GLU A 61 3.33 5.45 -13.82
N LEU A 62 2.58 4.34 -13.89
CA LEU A 62 1.35 4.17 -13.15
C LEU A 62 1.60 3.42 -11.83
N THR A 63 0.83 3.76 -10.83
CA THR A 63 0.93 3.21 -9.48
C THR A 63 -0.40 2.65 -9.02
N ILE A 64 -0.43 1.40 -8.54
CA ILE A 64 -1.58 0.91 -7.78
C ILE A 64 -1.46 1.44 -6.36
N ARG A 65 -2.43 2.23 -5.94
CA ARG A 65 -2.61 2.65 -4.56
C ARG A 65 -3.59 1.72 -3.86
N ILE A 66 -3.21 1.20 -2.68
CA ILE A 66 -4.05 0.31 -1.90
C ILE A 66 -4.13 0.81 -0.46
N HIS A 67 -5.36 0.92 0.05
CA HIS A 67 -5.66 1.16 1.46
C HIS A 67 -6.54 0.03 1.98
N LEU A 68 -6.05 -0.75 2.92
CA LEU A 68 -6.76 -1.93 3.40
C LEU A 68 -8.01 -1.58 4.22
N GLY A 69 -8.01 -0.45 4.92
CA GLY A 69 -9.08 -0.12 5.86
C GLY A 69 -9.12 -1.10 7.04
N ILE A 70 -10.33 -1.43 7.49
CA ILE A 70 -10.52 -2.32 8.65
C ILE A 70 -10.49 -3.79 8.24
N TYR A 71 -11.09 -4.13 7.09
CA TYR A 71 -11.35 -5.51 6.68
C TYR A 71 -10.41 -6.03 5.60
N GLY A 72 -9.63 -5.12 4.98
CA GLY A 72 -8.70 -5.49 3.92
C GLY A 72 -7.62 -6.43 4.41
N LYS A 73 -7.32 -7.44 3.59
CA LYS A 73 -6.28 -8.42 3.88
C LYS A 73 -5.62 -8.95 2.62
N TRP A 74 -4.39 -9.42 2.80
CA TRP A 74 -3.61 -10.10 1.78
C TRP A 74 -3.47 -11.59 2.11
N ASN A 75 -3.50 -12.42 1.06
CA ASN A 75 -3.05 -13.80 1.10
C ASN A 75 -1.91 -13.95 0.10
N PHE A 76 -0.73 -14.33 0.55
CA PHE A 76 0.46 -14.54 -0.28
C PHE A 76 0.74 -16.02 -0.47
N TYR A 77 1.16 -16.40 -1.69
CA TYR A 77 1.48 -17.76 -2.07
C TYR A 77 2.84 -17.78 -2.78
N LYS A 78 3.76 -18.61 -2.31
CA LYS A 78 5.09 -18.81 -2.92
C LYS A 78 5.03 -19.79 -4.09
N VAL A 79 4.08 -19.56 -4.98
CA VAL A 79 3.86 -20.34 -6.19
C VAL A 79 3.55 -19.41 -7.35
N PRO A 80 3.95 -19.78 -8.59
CA PRO A 80 3.61 -18.99 -9.77
C PRO A 80 2.10 -18.87 -9.93
N ILE A 81 1.66 -17.85 -10.66
CA ILE A 81 0.23 -17.59 -10.86
C ILE A 81 -0.50 -18.78 -11.52
N SER A 82 0.19 -19.57 -12.33
CA SER A 82 -0.36 -20.78 -12.96
C SER A 82 -0.64 -21.92 -11.98
N LYS A 83 -0.03 -21.87 -10.78
CA LYS A 83 -0.21 -22.84 -9.69
C LYS A 83 -0.85 -22.21 -8.46
N ALA A 84 -1.33 -20.97 -8.56
CA ALA A 84 -2.02 -20.30 -7.48
C ALA A 84 -3.29 -21.07 -7.09
N PRO A 85 -3.67 -21.07 -5.80
CA PRO A 85 -4.92 -21.71 -5.37
C PRO A 85 -6.13 -21.20 -6.14
N GLU A 86 -7.16 -22.03 -6.24
CA GLU A 86 -8.42 -21.63 -6.83
C GLU A 86 -8.98 -20.39 -6.10
N ILE A 87 -9.59 -19.49 -6.88
CA ILE A 87 -10.18 -18.29 -6.34
C ILE A 87 -11.51 -18.64 -5.68
N TRP A 88 -11.63 -18.34 -4.41
CA TRP A 88 -12.88 -18.46 -3.69
C TRP A 88 -13.25 -17.14 -3.01
N GLY A 89 -14.55 -16.85 -2.95
CA GLY A 89 -15.09 -15.64 -2.31
C GLY A 89 -14.66 -14.33 -3.01
N GLN A 90 -14.65 -13.25 -2.27
CA GLN A 90 -14.49 -11.88 -2.78
C GLN A 90 -13.00 -11.50 -2.89
N VAL A 91 -12.38 -11.71 -4.04
CA VAL A 91 -11.01 -11.24 -4.36
C VAL A 91 -11.08 -9.98 -5.21
N ARG A 92 -10.62 -8.84 -4.67
CA ARG A 92 -10.59 -7.55 -5.36
C ARG A 92 -9.59 -7.56 -6.52
N ALA A 93 -8.40 -8.05 -6.24
CA ALA A 93 -7.34 -8.18 -7.22
C ALA A 93 -6.46 -9.39 -6.91
N ARG A 94 -6.06 -10.14 -7.96
CA ARG A 94 -5.01 -11.16 -7.90
C ARG A 94 -3.80 -10.66 -8.65
N PHE A 95 -2.66 -10.77 -8.00
CA PHE A 95 -1.34 -10.45 -8.52
C PHE A 95 -0.58 -11.75 -8.75
N GLY A 96 0.21 -11.83 -9.80
CA GLY A 96 0.99 -13.02 -10.03
C GLY A 96 2.23 -12.78 -10.88
N SER A 97 3.31 -13.44 -10.49
CA SER A 97 4.58 -13.51 -11.21
C SER A 97 4.91 -14.96 -11.57
N LYS A 98 6.14 -15.19 -12.05
CA LYS A 98 6.66 -16.54 -12.33
C LYS A 98 6.94 -17.35 -11.06
N SER A 99 7.03 -16.73 -9.90
CA SER A 99 7.43 -17.36 -8.63
C SER A 99 6.47 -17.13 -7.47
N ALA A 100 5.59 -16.14 -7.55
CA ALA A 100 4.70 -15.77 -6.46
C ALA A 100 3.34 -15.34 -6.96
N SER A 101 2.32 -15.48 -6.11
CA SER A 101 0.98 -14.95 -6.32
C SER A 101 0.39 -14.37 -5.02
N ALA A 102 -0.54 -13.43 -5.15
CA ALA A 102 -1.17 -12.79 -4.01
C ALA A 102 -2.62 -12.39 -4.31
N ASP A 103 -3.49 -12.54 -3.32
CA ASP A 103 -4.88 -12.12 -3.36
C ASP A 103 -5.14 -10.97 -2.40
N LEU A 104 -5.70 -9.90 -2.93
CA LEU A 104 -6.21 -8.78 -2.17
C LEU A 104 -7.71 -8.92 -1.94
N ARG A 105 -8.14 -8.83 -0.69
CA ARG A 105 -9.55 -8.96 -0.30
C ARG A 105 -10.00 -7.76 0.52
N GLY A 106 -11.20 -7.27 0.27
CA GLY A 106 -11.89 -6.26 1.06
C GLY A 106 -11.16 -4.94 1.33
N PRO A 107 -10.29 -4.41 0.42
CA PRO A 107 -9.66 -3.12 0.65
C PRO A 107 -10.69 -1.99 0.59
N THR A 108 -10.45 -0.91 1.34
CA THR A 108 -11.24 0.32 1.24
C THR A 108 -10.93 1.07 -0.05
N ALA A 109 -9.65 1.10 -0.48
CA ALA A 109 -9.24 1.63 -1.77
C ALA A 109 -8.30 0.66 -2.49
N CYS A 110 -8.51 0.53 -3.80
CA CYS A 110 -7.63 -0.17 -4.73
C CYS A 110 -7.85 0.48 -6.09
N GLU A 111 -6.91 1.29 -6.53
CA GLU A 111 -7.03 2.14 -7.73
C GLU A 111 -5.68 2.32 -8.40
N VAL A 112 -5.68 2.55 -9.71
CA VAL A 112 -4.50 2.96 -10.46
C VAL A 112 -4.48 4.47 -10.56
N ILE A 113 -3.37 5.08 -10.16
CA ILE A 113 -3.18 6.53 -10.14
C ILE A 113 -1.84 6.91 -10.80
N ASP A 114 -1.75 8.12 -11.29
CA ASP A 114 -0.51 8.71 -11.81
C ASP A 114 0.35 9.32 -10.68
N GLN A 115 1.53 9.81 -11.06
CA GLN A 115 2.48 10.39 -10.11
C GLN A 115 1.95 11.67 -9.43
N GLU A 116 1.11 12.45 -10.12
CA GLU A 116 0.53 13.66 -9.53
C GLU A 116 -0.45 13.30 -8.41
N ALA A 117 -1.29 12.30 -8.64
CA ALA A 117 -2.22 11.79 -7.64
C ALA A 117 -1.47 11.12 -6.47
N VAL A 118 -0.37 10.39 -6.71
CA VAL A 118 0.52 9.88 -5.64
C VAL A 118 1.02 11.03 -4.78
N ASN A 119 1.58 12.08 -5.39
CA ASN A 119 2.10 13.25 -4.68
C ASN A 119 0.99 13.95 -3.85
N SER A 120 -0.21 14.02 -4.39
CA SER A 120 -1.38 14.60 -3.70
C SER A 120 -1.79 13.80 -2.47
N VAL A 121 -1.69 12.47 -2.52
CA VAL A 121 -1.93 11.60 -1.36
C VAL A 121 -0.83 11.83 -0.30
N LEU A 122 0.43 11.81 -0.72
CA LEU A 122 1.58 11.95 0.19
C LEU A 122 1.59 13.29 0.92
N LYS A 123 1.23 14.39 0.25
CA LYS A 123 1.13 15.74 0.86
C LYS A 123 0.15 15.81 2.04
N ARG A 124 -0.89 14.97 2.03
CA ARG A 124 -1.91 14.94 3.10
C ARG A 124 -1.49 14.09 4.30
N LEU A 125 -0.50 13.23 4.14
CA LEU A 125 -0.02 12.36 5.21
C LEU A 125 1.03 13.05 6.07
N GLY A 126 0.98 12.81 7.36
CA GLY A 126 2.06 13.13 8.26
C GLY A 126 3.28 12.23 8.04
N PRO A 127 4.40 12.53 8.72
CA PRO A 127 5.58 11.65 8.69
C PRO A 127 5.20 10.22 9.02
N ASP A 128 5.84 9.27 8.35
CA ASP A 128 5.76 7.86 8.69
C ASP A 128 7.01 7.47 9.49
N PRO A 129 6.89 7.11 10.78
CA PRO A 129 8.05 6.81 11.62
C PRO A 129 8.80 5.53 11.20
N LEU A 130 8.23 4.73 10.31
CA LEU A 130 8.87 3.52 9.78
C LEU A 130 9.69 3.78 8.52
N ASN A 131 9.57 4.97 7.92
CA ASN A 131 10.41 5.39 6.80
C ASN A 131 11.70 6.06 7.31
N PRO A 132 12.82 5.88 6.62
CA PRO A 132 14.07 6.55 6.96
C PRO A 132 13.92 8.09 6.97
N ASP A 133 14.48 8.73 7.98
CA ASP A 133 14.55 10.20 8.10
C ASP A 133 15.99 10.65 8.39
N PRO A 134 16.91 10.50 7.43
CA PRO A 134 18.34 10.74 7.64
C PRO A 134 18.67 12.21 7.95
N THR A 135 17.78 13.13 7.63
CA THR A 135 17.95 14.57 7.89
C THR A 135 17.23 15.06 9.15
N GLY A 136 16.36 14.24 9.73
CA GLY A 136 15.47 14.64 10.82
C GLY A 136 14.34 15.58 10.40
N SER A 137 14.17 15.82 9.10
CA SER A 137 13.15 16.76 8.59
C SER A 137 11.72 16.27 8.87
N GLU A 138 11.48 14.99 8.81
CA GLU A 138 10.18 14.40 9.11
C GLU A 138 9.86 14.47 10.61
N ALA A 139 10.85 14.24 11.48
CA ALA A 139 10.73 14.45 12.92
C ALA A 139 10.39 15.91 13.24
N LEU A 140 11.07 16.87 12.61
CA LEU A 140 10.78 18.29 12.76
C LEU A 140 9.37 18.66 12.27
N ARG A 141 8.93 18.05 11.18
CA ARG A 141 7.57 18.22 10.63
C ARG A 141 6.50 17.74 11.62
N PHE A 142 6.72 16.62 12.31
CA PHE A 142 5.85 16.14 13.38
C PHE A 142 5.84 17.12 14.57
N ILE A 143 7.03 17.49 15.06
CA ILE A 143 7.17 18.41 16.21
C ILE A 143 6.46 19.74 15.94
N SER A 144 6.59 20.30 14.73
CA SER A 144 5.92 21.55 14.37
C SER A 144 4.40 21.47 14.43
N LYS A 145 3.82 20.30 14.13
CA LYS A 145 2.37 20.08 14.18
C LYS A 145 1.83 19.89 15.60
N VAL A 146 2.63 19.34 16.51
CA VAL A 146 2.19 19.07 17.89
C VAL A 146 2.58 20.18 18.86
N LYS A 147 3.63 20.93 18.57
CA LYS A 147 4.10 22.05 19.40
C LYS A 147 3.01 23.13 19.50
N GLY A 148 2.62 23.44 20.74
CA GLY A 148 1.56 24.43 21.00
C GLY A 148 0.14 23.92 20.72
N SER A 149 -0.05 22.70 20.28
CA SER A 149 -1.37 22.10 20.12
C SER A 149 -2.01 21.83 21.47
N LYS A 150 -3.32 22.14 21.57
CA LYS A 150 -4.16 21.82 22.75
C LYS A 150 -4.83 20.46 22.63
N VAL A 151 -4.59 19.73 21.52
CA VAL A 151 -5.13 18.40 21.27
C VAL A 151 -4.38 17.39 22.14
N ALA A 152 -5.12 16.48 22.80
CA ALA A 152 -4.51 15.41 23.56
C ALA A 152 -3.58 14.57 22.67
N ILE A 153 -2.41 14.19 23.20
CA ILE A 153 -1.38 13.48 22.40
C ILE A 153 -1.92 12.21 21.75
N GLY A 154 -2.77 11.44 22.41
CA GLY A 154 -3.40 10.26 21.82
C GLY A 154 -4.23 10.57 20.58
N ALA A 155 -5.02 11.67 20.61
CA ALA A 155 -5.79 12.11 19.47
C ALA A 155 -4.89 12.62 18.32
N ALA A 156 -3.79 13.31 18.66
CA ALA A 156 -2.80 13.76 17.69
C ALA A 156 -2.11 12.58 16.99
N LEU A 157 -1.75 11.53 17.74
CA LEU A 157 -1.14 10.32 17.20
C LEU A 157 -2.09 9.51 16.32
N MET A 158 -3.41 9.58 16.54
CA MET A 158 -4.41 8.94 15.69
C MET A 158 -4.66 9.69 14.37
N ASN A 159 -4.26 10.96 14.29
CA ASN A 159 -4.47 11.77 13.10
C ASN A 159 -3.38 11.49 12.04
N GLN A 160 -3.76 10.82 10.96
CA GLN A 160 -2.82 10.45 9.88
C GLN A 160 -2.18 11.65 9.16
N ALA A 161 -2.72 12.86 9.32
CA ALA A 161 -2.10 14.08 8.82
C ALA A 161 -1.02 14.63 9.76
N VAL A 162 -1.02 14.24 11.03
CA VAL A 162 -0.01 14.63 12.04
C VAL A 162 1.15 13.65 11.99
N ILE A 163 0.85 12.38 12.11
CA ILE A 163 1.78 11.26 11.99
C ILE A 163 1.05 10.08 11.31
N SER A 164 1.64 9.47 10.31
CA SER A 164 0.97 8.42 9.56
C SER A 164 1.36 7.02 10.04
N GLY A 165 0.45 6.05 9.87
CA GLY A 165 0.70 4.65 10.17
C GLY A 165 0.20 4.17 11.54
N ILE A 166 0.10 5.03 12.52
CA ILE A 166 -0.39 4.70 13.86
C ILE A 166 -1.89 4.46 13.82
N GLY A 167 -2.36 3.47 14.56
CA GLY A 167 -3.77 3.13 14.70
C GLY A 167 -4.14 2.77 16.14
N ASN A 168 -5.35 2.27 16.32
CA ASN A 168 -5.98 2.06 17.62
C ASN A 168 -5.95 0.58 18.07
N VAL A 169 -4.98 -0.20 17.60
CA VAL A 169 -4.85 -1.62 18.01
C VAL A 169 -4.06 -1.79 19.31
N TYR A 170 -3.30 -0.77 19.70
CA TYR A 170 -2.46 -0.79 20.89
C TYR A 170 -3.08 -0.04 22.05
#